data_87096ed52bd98b761bef3e8d39771e6b
#
_entry.id   87096ed52bd98b761bef3e8d39771e6b
#
_cell.length_a   1.000
_cell.length_b   1.000
_cell.length_c   1.000
_cell.angle_alpha   90.00
_cell.angle_beta   90.00
_cell.angle_gamma   90.00
#
_symmetry.space_group_name_H-M   'P 1'
#
loop_
_entity.id
_entity.type
_entity.pdbx_description
1 polymer ?
#
loop_
_entity_poly.entity_id
_entity_poly.type
_entity_poly.pdbx_seq_one_letter_code
_entity_poly.pdbx_strand_id
1 'polypeptide(L)'
;TSPFIQHYTDRIQIDGQDIPGEALCRFCEQVKACPVSADCSQFEITFAIALLWFLEQHCDLVVLETGIGGLLDATNVVKKPLVCAITSVSFDHMALLGNTLTEIAAQKAGIIKPGCPVVLSTDNPMDVVCLVQETAKQKNAQLVIPNMQDCRILSETLEETVFQYHSFTYTLHMPGRHQVYNAMTAIEVIRFLGMHGYLITAAVANDAFSKVRVPARTELLRKDPMVLLDGGHNQAGVMALADLLRSAGQKPIHGICGMISTKDY
;
A
#
# COMPACT_ATOMS: atom_id res chain seq x y z
N THR A 1 8.91 3.18 0.53
CA THR A 1 8.32 1.83 0.62
C THR A 1 9.04 0.95 1.63
N SER A 2 8.43 -0.16 2.08
CA SER A 2 9.02 -1.09 3.03
C SER A 2 8.44 -2.50 2.85
N PRO A 3 9.27 -3.56 2.83
CA PRO A 3 10.73 -3.54 2.74
C PRO A 3 11.24 -3.10 1.36
N PHE A 4 12.55 -2.93 1.21
CA PHE A 4 13.17 -2.82 -0.10
C PHE A 4 13.34 -4.22 -0.72
N ILE A 5 13.41 -4.29 -2.05
CA ILE A 5 13.44 -5.58 -2.76
C ILE A 5 14.78 -5.82 -3.42
N GLN A 6 15.36 -4.82 -4.08
CA GLN A 6 16.64 -4.95 -4.77
C GLN A 6 17.73 -4.12 -4.10
N HIS A 7 17.46 -2.84 -3.93
CA HIS A 7 18.42 -1.89 -3.37
C HIS A 7 17.76 -1.06 -2.26
N TYR A 8 18.56 -0.60 -1.30
CA TYR A 8 18.05 0.26 -0.24
C TYR A 8 17.42 1.55 -0.77
N THR A 9 17.90 2.03 -1.91
CA THR A 9 17.42 3.24 -2.60
C THR A 9 16.00 3.12 -3.10
N ASP A 10 15.50 1.92 -3.41
CA ASP A 10 14.14 1.71 -3.92
C ASP A 10 13.02 2.08 -2.92
N ARG A 11 13.41 2.29 -1.64
CA ARG A 11 12.50 2.80 -0.60
C ARG A 11 12.05 4.23 -0.85
N ILE A 12 12.86 5.05 -1.54
CA ILE A 12 12.67 6.49 -1.71
C ILE A 12 12.75 6.79 -3.21
N GLN A 13 11.62 7.13 -3.81
CA GLN A 13 11.52 7.34 -5.24
C GLN A 13 10.82 8.65 -5.57
N ILE A 14 11.20 9.28 -6.67
CA ILE A 14 10.47 10.39 -7.33
C ILE A 14 10.22 9.97 -8.77
N ASP A 15 8.96 9.97 -9.19
CA ASP A 15 8.53 9.61 -10.55
C ASP A 15 9.07 8.23 -11.00
N GLY A 16 9.13 7.28 -10.06
CA GLY A 16 9.61 5.92 -10.30
C GLY A 16 11.14 5.79 -10.39
N GLN A 17 11.89 6.86 -10.09
CA GLN A 17 13.35 6.84 -10.03
C GLN A 17 13.81 6.82 -8.57
N ASP A 18 14.68 5.90 -8.24
CA ASP A 18 15.29 5.80 -6.91
C ASP A 18 16.11 7.03 -6.57
N ILE A 19 16.18 7.34 -5.26
CA ILE A 19 17.12 8.35 -4.76
C ILE A 19 18.55 8.00 -5.19
N PRO A 20 19.31 8.94 -5.80
CA PRO A 20 20.71 8.69 -6.13
C PRO A 20 21.54 8.37 -4.88
N GLY A 21 22.48 7.42 -4.98
CA GLY A 21 23.31 7.00 -3.87
C GLY A 21 24.07 8.15 -3.21
N GLU A 22 24.56 9.12 -4.01
CA GLU A 22 25.22 10.34 -3.50
C GLU A 22 24.27 11.20 -2.66
N ALA A 23 23.04 11.39 -3.12
CA ALA A 23 22.02 12.14 -2.37
C ALA A 23 21.65 11.41 -1.07
N LEU A 24 21.47 10.08 -1.13
CA LEU A 24 21.21 9.25 0.05
C LEU A 24 22.34 9.41 1.09
N CYS A 25 23.61 9.30 0.68
CA CYS A 25 24.76 9.46 1.57
C CYS A 25 24.81 10.88 2.17
N ARG A 26 24.64 11.92 1.35
CA ARG A 26 24.65 13.31 1.79
C ARG A 26 23.59 13.60 2.84
N PHE A 27 22.34 13.17 2.61
CA PHE A 27 21.27 13.35 3.59
C PHE A 27 21.45 12.46 4.82
N CYS A 28 22.05 11.27 4.68
CA CYS A 28 22.39 10.43 5.83
C CYS A 28 23.37 11.15 6.77
N GLU A 29 24.42 11.78 6.24
CA GLU A 29 25.36 12.56 7.05
C GLU A 29 24.69 13.79 7.69
N GLN A 30 23.76 14.44 6.97
CA GLN A 30 23.01 15.55 7.52
C GLN A 30 22.11 15.11 8.69
N VAL A 31 21.41 13.98 8.58
CA VAL A 31 20.57 13.43 9.66
C VAL A 31 21.42 12.98 10.83
N LYS A 32 22.56 12.32 10.59
CA LYS A 32 23.51 11.92 11.64
C LYS A 32 24.06 13.09 12.45
N ALA A 33 24.21 14.24 11.83
CA ALA A 33 24.68 15.46 12.54
C ALA A 33 23.62 15.98 13.56
N CYS A 34 22.39 15.52 13.50
CA CYS A 34 21.35 15.85 14.47
C CYS A 34 21.56 15.02 15.75
N PRO A 35 21.67 15.64 16.93
CA PRO A 35 21.96 14.92 18.18
C PRO A 35 20.99 13.78 18.51
N VAL A 36 19.69 13.92 18.18
CA VAL A 36 18.67 12.91 18.46
C VAL A 36 18.74 11.71 17.51
N SER A 37 19.55 11.75 16.46
CA SER A 37 19.62 10.65 15.46
C SER A 37 20.13 9.34 16.05
N ALA A 38 20.92 9.39 17.13
CA ALA A 38 21.43 8.21 17.80
C ALA A 38 20.33 7.33 18.44
N ASP A 39 19.19 7.93 18.79
CA ASP A 39 18.05 7.28 19.42
C ASP A 39 16.97 6.88 18.39
N CYS A 40 17.15 7.24 17.11
CA CYS A 40 16.20 6.97 16.06
C CYS A 40 16.39 5.57 15.45
N SER A 41 15.28 4.93 15.13
CA SER A 41 15.26 3.69 14.35
C SER A 41 15.74 3.93 12.92
N GLN A 42 16.15 2.86 12.23
CA GLN A 42 16.52 2.93 10.82
C GLN A 42 15.36 3.48 9.95
N PHE A 43 14.12 3.14 10.28
CA PHE A 43 12.95 3.62 9.55
C PHE A 43 12.76 5.13 9.71
N GLU A 44 12.90 5.66 10.92
CA GLU A 44 12.80 7.11 11.20
C GLU A 44 13.90 7.90 10.48
N ILE A 45 15.13 7.38 10.47
CA ILE A 45 16.25 7.98 9.72
C ILE A 45 15.95 7.98 8.22
N THR A 46 15.48 6.84 7.67
CA THR A 46 15.12 6.73 6.25
C THR A 46 14.01 7.70 5.88
N PHE A 47 13.01 7.83 6.76
CA PHE A 47 11.89 8.76 6.55
C PHE A 47 12.36 10.22 6.57
N ALA A 48 13.23 10.59 7.50
CA ALA A 48 13.82 11.93 7.54
C ALA A 48 14.61 12.25 6.25
N ILE A 49 15.43 11.30 5.77
CA ILE A 49 16.15 11.42 4.49
C ILE A 49 15.17 11.63 3.33
N ALA A 50 14.09 10.84 3.28
CA ALA A 50 13.07 10.96 2.23
C ALA A 50 12.45 12.36 2.21
N LEU A 51 12.05 12.88 3.37
CA LEU A 51 11.46 14.22 3.46
C LEU A 51 12.43 15.32 3.03
N LEU A 52 13.70 15.23 3.41
CA LEU A 52 14.72 16.19 2.98
C LEU A 52 14.92 16.18 1.47
N TRP A 53 14.96 14.97 0.86
CA TRP A 53 15.11 14.84 -0.57
C TRP A 53 13.89 15.33 -1.34
N PHE A 54 12.66 14.96 -0.92
CA PHE A 54 11.44 15.44 -1.53
C PHE A 54 11.32 16.97 -1.47
N LEU A 55 11.75 17.58 -0.36
CA LEU A 55 11.78 19.03 -0.21
C LEU A 55 12.78 19.67 -1.17
N GLU A 56 14.01 19.12 -1.28
CA GLU A 56 15.05 19.61 -2.21
C GLU A 56 14.60 19.50 -3.67
N GLN A 57 13.88 18.42 -4.02
CA GLN A 57 13.38 18.19 -5.37
C GLN A 57 12.05 18.89 -5.66
N HIS A 58 11.52 19.68 -4.72
CA HIS A 58 10.26 20.43 -4.87
C HIS A 58 9.08 19.56 -5.30
N CYS A 59 8.92 18.36 -4.71
CA CYS A 59 7.81 17.48 -5.03
C CYS A 59 6.47 18.12 -4.74
N ASP A 60 5.55 18.12 -5.71
CA ASP A 60 4.18 18.64 -5.57
C ASP A 60 3.30 17.74 -4.69
N LEU A 61 3.49 16.42 -4.79
CA LEU A 61 2.78 15.39 -4.04
C LEU A 61 3.76 14.37 -3.48
N VAL A 62 3.48 13.90 -2.26
CA VAL A 62 4.25 12.84 -1.62
C VAL A 62 3.28 11.75 -1.17
N VAL A 63 3.58 10.51 -1.55
CA VAL A 63 2.88 9.31 -1.09
C VAL A 63 3.72 8.65 -0.01
N LEU A 64 3.20 8.59 1.21
CA LEU A 64 3.89 8.02 2.37
C LEU A 64 3.27 6.67 2.73
N GLU A 65 4.06 5.61 2.65
CA GLU A 65 3.68 4.30 3.17
C GLU A 65 4.03 4.21 4.65
N THR A 66 3.04 3.86 5.48
CA THR A 66 3.23 3.58 6.90
C THR A 66 4.12 2.34 7.09
N GLY A 67 5.09 2.41 7.97
CA GLY A 67 5.96 1.27 8.25
C GLY A 67 5.24 0.15 8.99
N ILE A 68 4.69 0.45 10.17
CA ILE A 68 3.93 -0.51 10.99
C ILE A 68 2.79 0.21 11.71
N GLY A 69 1.59 -0.36 11.65
CA GLY A 69 0.41 0.16 12.34
C GLY A 69 -0.07 1.49 11.76
N GLY A 70 0.25 2.58 12.39
CA GLY A 70 -0.12 3.93 11.95
C GLY A 70 -0.06 4.96 13.08
N LEU A 71 -0.72 4.72 14.20
CA LEU A 71 -0.83 5.67 15.31
C LEU A 71 0.52 6.18 15.82
N LEU A 72 1.47 5.29 16.01
CA LEU A 72 2.82 5.56 16.52
C LEU A 72 3.90 5.49 15.43
N ASP A 73 3.50 5.39 14.17
CA ASP A 73 4.43 5.31 13.06
C ASP A 73 5.12 6.66 12.80
N ALA A 74 6.37 6.62 12.36
CA ALA A 74 7.14 7.83 12.07
C ALA A 74 6.45 8.73 11.02
N THR A 75 5.75 8.15 10.04
CA THR A 75 5.02 8.91 9.02
C THR A 75 3.82 9.68 9.58
N ASN A 76 3.37 9.33 10.78
CA ASN A 76 2.21 9.96 11.43
C ASN A 76 2.48 11.37 11.98
N VAL A 77 3.69 11.88 11.86
CA VAL A 77 4.04 13.29 12.18
C VAL A 77 3.36 14.28 11.22
N VAL A 78 2.93 13.82 10.05
CA VAL A 78 2.19 14.65 9.08
C VAL A 78 0.84 15.05 9.67
N LYS A 79 0.66 16.35 9.91
CA LYS A 79 -0.52 16.87 10.61
C LYS A 79 -1.74 17.08 9.72
N LYS A 80 -1.51 17.34 8.42
CA LYS A 80 -2.56 17.70 7.45
C LYS A 80 -2.30 16.98 6.12
N PRO A 81 -2.45 15.64 6.05
CA PRO A 81 -2.41 14.95 4.77
C PRO A 81 -3.60 15.36 3.92
N LEU A 82 -3.47 15.32 2.59
CA LEU A 82 -4.59 15.60 1.67
C LEU A 82 -5.66 14.53 1.78
N VAL A 83 -5.24 13.28 1.95
CA VAL A 83 -6.11 12.12 2.12
C VAL A 83 -5.35 11.00 2.84
N CYS A 84 -6.03 10.24 3.68
CA CYS A 84 -5.53 9.01 4.28
C CYS A 84 -6.13 7.80 3.55
N ALA A 85 -5.32 6.77 3.32
CA ALA A 85 -5.81 5.50 2.78
C ALA A 85 -5.49 4.36 3.76
N ILE A 86 -6.49 3.54 4.07
CA ILE A 86 -6.35 2.33 4.88
C ILE A 86 -6.76 1.17 3.98
N THR A 87 -5.79 0.31 3.67
CA THR A 87 -6.01 -0.91 2.87
C THR A 87 -6.65 -2.00 3.72
N SER A 88 -6.65 -3.25 3.26
CA SER A 88 -7.16 -4.38 4.04
C SER A 88 -6.43 -4.54 5.38
N VAL A 89 -7.19 -4.84 6.42
CA VAL A 89 -6.70 -5.11 7.78
C VAL A 89 -6.77 -6.61 8.01
N SER A 90 -5.63 -7.20 8.30
CA SER A 90 -5.50 -8.63 8.62
C SER A 90 -4.58 -8.83 9.81
N PHE A 91 -4.55 -10.05 10.35
CA PHE A 91 -3.61 -10.40 11.40
C PHE A 91 -2.18 -10.36 10.86
N ASP A 92 -1.41 -9.39 11.32
CA ASP A 92 0.02 -9.26 11.11
C ASP A 92 0.61 -8.39 12.23
N HIS A 93 1.89 -8.58 12.53
CA HIS A 93 2.59 -7.84 13.59
C HIS A 93 1.85 -7.83 14.95
N MET A 94 1.19 -8.93 15.30
CA MET A 94 0.31 -9.03 16.48
C MET A 94 1.01 -8.66 17.79
N ALA A 95 2.29 -9.00 17.93
CA ALA A 95 3.09 -8.64 19.10
C ALA A 95 3.21 -7.11 19.33
N LEU A 96 3.01 -6.30 18.29
CA LEU A 96 3.12 -4.84 18.36
C LEU A 96 1.76 -4.14 18.23
N LEU A 97 0.85 -4.69 17.43
CA LEU A 97 -0.39 -4.00 17.05
C LEU A 97 -1.61 -4.48 17.84
N GLY A 98 -1.54 -5.65 18.48
CA GLY A 98 -2.65 -6.25 19.21
C GLY A 98 -3.06 -7.61 18.68
N ASN A 99 -3.91 -8.30 19.43
CA ASN A 99 -4.31 -9.68 19.18
C ASN A 99 -5.69 -9.81 18.52
N THR A 100 -6.34 -8.70 18.23
CA THR A 100 -7.64 -8.63 17.55
C THR A 100 -7.57 -7.72 16.33
N LEU A 101 -8.43 -7.97 15.34
CA LEU A 101 -8.52 -7.10 14.17
C LEU A 101 -8.90 -5.66 14.53
N THR A 102 -9.72 -5.48 15.57
CA THR A 102 -10.11 -4.17 16.09
C THR A 102 -8.93 -3.41 16.70
N GLU A 103 -8.05 -4.06 17.44
CA GLU A 103 -6.82 -3.44 17.98
C GLU A 103 -5.89 -3.03 16.84
N ILE A 104 -5.66 -3.91 15.86
CA ILE A 104 -4.84 -3.62 14.68
C ILE A 104 -5.46 -2.46 13.87
N ALA A 105 -6.77 -2.48 13.68
CA ALA A 105 -7.50 -1.40 12.99
C ALA A 105 -7.39 -0.06 13.74
N ALA A 106 -7.43 -0.05 15.07
CA ALA A 106 -7.25 1.15 15.87
C ALA A 106 -5.87 1.78 15.67
N GLN A 107 -4.81 0.96 15.60
CA GLN A 107 -3.47 1.42 15.27
C GLN A 107 -3.41 2.05 13.88
N LYS A 108 -4.03 1.40 12.87
CA LYS A 108 -4.07 1.94 11.50
C LYS A 108 -4.93 3.20 11.39
N ALA A 109 -6.10 3.24 12.06
CA ALA A 109 -6.97 4.40 12.09
C ALA A 109 -6.34 5.63 12.78
N GLY A 110 -5.26 5.44 13.52
CA GLY A 110 -4.46 6.52 14.12
C GLY A 110 -3.88 7.52 13.13
N ILE A 111 -3.81 7.18 11.82
CA ILE A 111 -3.38 8.10 10.77
C ILE A 111 -4.47 9.13 10.39
N ILE A 112 -5.73 8.88 10.73
CA ILE A 112 -6.85 9.78 10.42
C ILE A 112 -6.66 11.08 11.18
N LYS A 113 -6.66 12.20 10.47
CA LYS A 113 -6.49 13.54 11.05
C LYS A 113 -7.79 14.33 11.02
N PRO A 114 -7.97 15.30 11.91
CA PRO A 114 -9.17 16.12 11.93
C PRO A 114 -9.47 16.78 10.59
N GLY A 115 -10.67 16.52 10.05
CA GLY A 115 -11.13 17.07 8.77
C GLY A 115 -10.46 16.49 7.52
N CYS A 116 -9.52 15.55 7.67
CA CYS A 116 -8.84 14.91 6.54
C CYS A 116 -9.70 13.77 6.01
N PRO A 117 -9.99 13.71 4.69
CA PRO A 117 -10.71 12.59 4.10
C PRO A 117 -9.94 11.29 4.26
N VAL A 118 -10.66 10.19 4.40
CA VAL A 118 -10.11 8.85 4.53
C VAL A 118 -10.81 7.88 3.58
N VAL A 119 -10.03 7.06 2.89
CA VAL A 119 -10.52 5.95 2.09
C VAL A 119 -10.16 4.65 2.79
N LEU A 120 -11.16 3.82 3.06
CA LEU A 120 -10.97 2.47 3.62
C LEU A 120 -11.26 1.45 2.52
N SER A 121 -10.37 0.49 2.32
CA SER A 121 -10.59 -0.59 1.35
C SER A 121 -11.87 -1.38 1.66
N THR A 122 -12.54 -1.83 0.60
CA THR A 122 -13.85 -2.49 0.66
C THR A 122 -13.83 -3.90 1.26
N ASP A 123 -12.66 -4.56 1.29
CA ASP A 123 -12.49 -5.95 1.73
C ASP A 123 -12.26 -6.10 3.24
N ASN A 124 -12.59 -5.07 4.02
CA ASN A 124 -12.44 -5.11 5.47
C ASN A 124 -13.63 -5.75 6.18
N PRO A 125 -13.41 -6.53 7.26
CA PRO A 125 -14.48 -7.03 8.13
C PRO A 125 -15.29 -5.91 8.76
N MET A 126 -16.55 -6.20 9.11
CA MET A 126 -17.49 -5.20 9.60
C MET A 126 -17.05 -4.51 10.90
N ASP A 127 -16.40 -5.23 11.81
CA ASP A 127 -15.84 -4.68 13.05
C ASP A 127 -14.74 -3.64 12.79
N VAL A 128 -13.88 -3.87 11.79
CA VAL A 128 -12.90 -2.91 11.30
C VAL A 128 -13.59 -1.70 10.68
N VAL A 129 -14.59 -1.92 9.83
CA VAL A 129 -15.38 -0.85 9.21
C VAL A 129 -16.02 0.04 10.25
N CYS A 130 -16.70 -0.54 11.25
CA CYS A 130 -17.33 0.21 12.34
C CYS A 130 -16.34 1.04 13.14
N LEU A 131 -15.16 0.48 13.45
CA LEU A 131 -14.12 1.21 14.18
C LEU A 131 -13.58 2.41 13.38
N VAL A 132 -13.27 2.21 12.11
CA VAL A 132 -12.76 3.28 11.24
C VAL A 132 -13.83 4.35 11.03
N GLN A 133 -15.10 3.95 10.87
CA GLN A 133 -16.23 4.87 10.73
C GLN A 133 -16.42 5.74 11.98
N GLU A 134 -16.36 5.14 13.17
CA GLU A 134 -16.47 5.89 14.42
C GLU A 134 -15.26 6.85 14.60
N THR A 135 -14.05 6.39 14.29
CA THR A 135 -12.85 7.22 14.34
C THR A 135 -12.95 8.40 13.37
N ALA A 136 -13.39 8.17 12.14
CA ALA A 136 -13.57 9.21 11.15
C ALA A 136 -14.61 10.24 11.61
N LYS A 137 -15.74 9.79 12.18
CA LYS A 137 -16.77 10.66 12.76
C LYS A 137 -16.22 11.53 13.88
N GLN A 138 -15.47 10.95 14.83
CA GLN A 138 -14.84 11.69 15.94
C GLN A 138 -13.84 12.74 15.45
N LYS A 139 -13.17 12.49 14.32
CA LYS A 139 -12.23 13.41 13.68
C LYS A 139 -12.91 14.38 12.69
N ASN A 140 -14.23 14.33 12.54
CA ASN A 140 -14.96 15.07 11.50
C ASN A 140 -14.33 14.88 10.11
N ALA A 141 -13.90 13.65 9.83
CA ALA A 141 -13.26 13.23 8.59
C ALA A 141 -14.30 12.55 7.67
N GLN A 142 -14.29 12.90 6.40
CA GLN A 142 -15.13 12.23 5.42
C GLN A 142 -14.57 10.82 5.14
N LEU A 143 -15.35 9.78 5.46
CA LEU A 143 -14.99 8.39 5.12
C LEU A 143 -15.63 8.00 3.78
N VAL A 144 -14.82 7.41 2.90
CA VAL A 144 -15.28 6.73 1.69
C VAL A 144 -14.82 5.28 1.73
N ILE A 145 -15.74 4.37 1.44
CA ILE A 145 -15.48 2.94 1.24
C ILE A 145 -15.94 2.63 -0.19
N PRO A 146 -15.04 2.18 -1.10
CA PRO A 146 -15.42 1.85 -2.47
C PRO A 146 -16.55 0.82 -2.48
N ASN A 147 -17.58 1.05 -3.29
CA ASN A 147 -18.73 0.14 -3.35
C ASN A 147 -18.48 -0.98 -4.36
N MET A 148 -18.51 -2.22 -3.91
CA MET A 148 -18.35 -3.39 -4.78
C MET A 148 -19.47 -3.56 -5.83
N GLN A 149 -20.63 -2.97 -5.61
CA GLN A 149 -21.71 -2.99 -6.61
C GLN A 149 -21.36 -2.14 -7.86
N ASP A 150 -20.46 -1.18 -7.71
CA ASP A 150 -19.98 -0.34 -8.80
C ASP A 150 -18.77 -0.96 -9.54
N CYS A 151 -18.33 -2.16 -9.11
CA CYS A 151 -17.20 -2.88 -9.66
C CYS A 151 -17.63 -4.17 -10.35
N ARG A 152 -17.09 -4.42 -11.55
CA ARG A 152 -17.28 -5.66 -12.28
C ARG A 152 -15.93 -6.14 -12.83
N ILE A 153 -15.49 -7.33 -12.41
CA ILE A 153 -14.34 -8.00 -13.02
C ILE A 153 -14.77 -8.56 -14.37
N LEU A 154 -14.09 -8.15 -15.43
CA LEU A 154 -14.38 -8.55 -16.81
C LEU A 154 -13.54 -9.75 -17.24
N SER A 155 -12.26 -9.77 -16.84
CA SER A 155 -11.36 -10.91 -17.02
C SER A 155 -10.29 -10.94 -15.94
N GLU A 156 -9.85 -12.14 -15.61
CA GLU A 156 -8.77 -12.38 -14.63
C GLU A 156 -7.87 -13.50 -15.15
N THR A 157 -6.59 -13.21 -15.31
CA THR A 157 -5.55 -14.14 -15.73
C THR A 157 -4.37 -14.05 -14.77
N LEU A 158 -3.32 -14.87 -14.95
CA LEU A 158 -2.08 -14.72 -14.18
C LEU A 158 -1.19 -13.55 -14.65
N GLU A 159 -1.55 -12.87 -15.74
CA GLU A 159 -0.79 -11.73 -16.26
C GLU A 159 -1.47 -10.40 -15.96
N GLU A 160 -2.80 -10.39 -15.99
CA GLU A 160 -3.59 -9.18 -15.83
C GLU A 160 -4.99 -9.44 -15.30
N THR A 161 -5.56 -8.42 -14.69
CA THR A 161 -6.97 -8.36 -14.34
C THR A 161 -7.59 -7.13 -15.01
N VAL A 162 -8.66 -7.32 -15.79
CA VAL A 162 -9.45 -6.23 -16.37
C VAL A 162 -10.74 -6.09 -15.58
N PHE A 163 -11.01 -4.89 -15.10
CA PHE A 163 -12.22 -4.61 -14.34
C PHE A 163 -12.84 -3.27 -14.73
N GLN A 164 -14.14 -3.16 -14.56
CA GLN A 164 -14.87 -1.92 -14.67
C GLN A 164 -15.18 -1.41 -13.26
N TYR A 165 -14.90 -0.12 -13.03
CA TYR A 165 -15.29 0.57 -11.80
C TYR A 165 -15.91 1.91 -12.16
N HIS A 166 -17.10 2.19 -11.62
CA HIS A 166 -17.99 3.22 -12.14
C HIS A 166 -18.21 3.02 -13.65
N SER A 167 -17.94 4.03 -14.48
CA SER A 167 -18.16 3.98 -15.94
C SER A 167 -16.89 3.72 -16.74
N PHE A 168 -15.76 3.38 -16.08
CA PHE A 168 -14.48 3.24 -16.74
C PHE A 168 -13.88 1.85 -16.58
N THR A 169 -13.21 1.36 -17.63
CA THR A 169 -12.52 0.06 -17.62
C THR A 169 -11.04 0.27 -17.35
N TYR A 170 -10.52 -0.51 -16.41
CA TYR A 170 -9.12 -0.48 -15.96
C TYR A 170 -8.45 -1.83 -16.20
N THR A 171 -7.15 -1.78 -16.51
CA THR A 171 -6.29 -2.95 -16.65
C THR A 171 -5.18 -2.91 -15.61
N LEU A 172 -5.08 -3.98 -14.81
CA LEU A 172 -4.01 -4.18 -13.84
C LEU A 172 -3.12 -5.32 -14.29
N HIS A 173 -1.82 -5.09 -14.39
CA HIS A 173 -0.85 -6.18 -14.58
C HIS A 173 -0.30 -6.70 -13.23
N MET A 174 -1.05 -6.54 -12.19
CA MET A 174 -0.91 -7.23 -10.90
C MET A 174 -2.18 -8.06 -10.71
N PRO A 175 -2.15 -9.38 -10.97
CA PRO A 175 -3.33 -10.21 -10.95
C PRO A 175 -3.86 -10.47 -9.54
N GLY A 176 -5.16 -10.77 -9.46
CA GLY A 176 -5.85 -11.11 -8.24
C GLY A 176 -6.85 -10.04 -7.76
N ARG A 177 -7.97 -10.52 -7.23
CA ARG A 177 -9.08 -9.66 -6.79
C ARG A 177 -8.69 -8.64 -5.73
N HIS A 178 -7.77 -8.99 -4.84
CA HIS A 178 -7.26 -8.07 -3.82
C HIS A 178 -6.57 -6.83 -4.45
N GLN A 179 -5.96 -6.98 -5.63
CA GLN A 179 -5.38 -5.84 -6.35
C GLN A 179 -6.46 -4.95 -6.98
N VAL A 180 -7.61 -5.53 -7.35
CA VAL A 180 -8.77 -4.72 -7.77
C VAL A 180 -9.26 -3.84 -6.61
N TYR A 181 -9.34 -4.39 -5.38
CA TYR A 181 -9.73 -3.61 -4.20
C TYR A 181 -8.73 -2.51 -3.87
N ASN A 182 -7.43 -2.79 -4.01
CA ASN A 182 -6.38 -1.79 -3.87
C ASN A 182 -6.52 -0.68 -4.94
N ALA A 183 -6.79 -1.05 -6.20
CA ALA A 183 -6.99 -0.08 -7.28
C ALA A 183 -8.25 0.78 -7.06
N MET A 184 -9.36 0.19 -6.61
CA MET A 184 -10.57 0.95 -6.25
C MET A 184 -10.26 1.96 -5.14
N THR A 185 -9.50 1.54 -4.12
CA THR A 185 -9.04 2.44 -3.04
C THR A 185 -8.20 3.59 -3.61
N ALA A 186 -7.25 3.30 -4.51
CA ALA A 186 -6.43 4.31 -5.17
C ALA A 186 -7.25 5.27 -6.04
N ILE A 187 -8.28 4.78 -6.74
CA ILE A 187 -9.18 5.62 -7.56
C ILE A 187 -9.94 6.62 -6.66
N GLU A 188 -10.43 6.18 -5.50
CA GLU A 188 -11.11 7.10 -4.58
C GLU A 188 -10.13 8.13 -3.96
N VAL A 189 -8.87 7.73 -3.69
CA VAL A 189 -7.81 8.68 -3.29
C VAL A 189 -7.58 9.72 -4.39
N ILE A 190 -7.46 9.30 -5.65
CA ILE A 190 -7.29 10.19 -6.82
C ILE A 190 -8.47 11.18 -6.93
N ARG A 191 -9.69 10.76 -6.65
CA ARG A 191 -10.87 11.64 -6.65
C ARG A 191 -10.74 12.75 -5.59
N PHE A 192 -10.26 12.44 -4.39
CA PHE A 192 -9.97 13.46 -3.39
C PHE A 192 -8.85 14.41 -3.81
N LEU A 193 -7.79 13.90 -4.45
CA LEU A 193 -6.73 14.75 -4.99
C LEU A 193 -7.27 15.73 -6.03
N GLY A 194 -8.25 15.32 -6.84
CA GLY A 194 -8.96 16.19 -7.77
C GLY A 194 -9.62 17.40 -7.11
N MET A 195 -10.15 17.26 -5.88
CA MET A 195 -10.72 18.36 -5.11
C MET A 195 -9.67 19.39 -4.64
N HIS A 196 -8.40 19.01 -4.67
CA HIS A 196 -7.25 19.86 -4.36
C HIS A 196 -6.52 20.38 -5.61
N GLY A 197 -7.13 20.23 -6.81
CA GLY A 197 -6.58 20.73 -8.06
C GLY A 197 -5.68 19.77 -8.82
N TYR A 198 -5.44 18.57 -8.32
CA TYR A 198 -4.67 17.53 -9.02
C TYR A 198 -5.60 16.71 -9.91
N LEU A 199 -5.83 17.20 -11.14
CA LEU A 199 -6.75 16.57 -12.08
C LEU A 199 -6.13 15.34 -12.73
N ILE A 200 -6.36 14.17 -12.16
CA ILE A 200 -5.95 12.87 -12.69
C ILE A 200 -7.18 12.21 -13.32
N THR A 201 -7.21 12.12 -14.64
CA THR A 201 -8.32 11.48 -15.36
C THR A 201 -8.29 9.96 -15.22
N ALA A 202 -9.44 9.29 -15.42
CA ALA A 202 -9.51 7.85 -15.43
C ALA A 202 -8.57 7.20 -16.47
N ALA A 203 -8.36 7.87 -17.61
CA ALA A 203 -7.42 7.41 -18.64
C ALA A 203 -5.96 7.44 -18.14
N VAL A 204 -5.56 8.50 -17.44
CA VAL A 204 -4.22 8.60 -16.83
C VAL A 204 -4.06 7.56 -15.71
N ALA A 205 -5.07 7.37 -14.89
CA ALA A 205 -5.06 6.34 -13.85
C ALA A 205 -4.93 4.92 -14.46
N ASN A 206 -5.67 4.65 -15.55
CA ASN A 206 -5.56 3.36 -16.24
C ASN A 206 -4.18 3.15 -16.87
N ASP A 207 -3.61 4.16 -17.49
CA ASP A 207 -2.24 4.09 -18.04
C ASP A 207 -1.24 3.76 -16.92
N ALA A 208 -1.35 4.39 -15.75
CA ALA A 208 -0.52 4.09 -14.59
C ALA A 208 -0.73 2.65 -14.09
N PHE A 209 -1.98 2.20 -13.92
CA PHE A 209 -2.28 0.83 -13.48
C PHE A 209 -1.77 -0.24 -14.46
N SER A 210 -1.81 0.04 -15.76
CA SER A 210 -1.28 -0.87 -16.77
C SER A 210 0.25 -1.00 -16.75
N LYS A 211 0.95 -0.01 -16.21
CA LYS A 211 2.42 0.06 -16.13
C LYS A 211 2.97 -0.40 -14.79
N VAL A 212 2.20 -0.22 -13.70
CA VAL A 212 2.70 -0.53 -12.36
C VAL A 212 3.02 -2.01 -12.21
N ARG A 213 4.17 -2.29 -11.67
CA ARG A 213 4.65 -3.63 -11.27
C ARG A 213 5.25 -3.49 -9.89
N VAL A 214 4.84 -4.37 -8.99
CA VAL A 214 5.45 -4.47 -7.67
C VAL A 214 6.13 -5.82 -7.59
N PRO A 215 7.46 -5.88 -7.51
CA PRO A 215 8.19 -7.12 -7.44
C PRO A 215 7.68 -8.00 -6.29
N ALA A 216 7.67 -9.30 -6.51
CA ALA A 216 7.14 -10.29 -5.57
C ALA A 216 5.67 -10.05 -5.14
N ARG A 217 4.83 -9.46 -6.00
CA ARG A 217 3.38 -9.42 -5.84
C ARG A 217 2.71 -10.15 -6.99
N THR A 218 2.61 -11.47 -6.85
CA THR A 218 2.10 -12.38 -7.89
C THR A 218 2.81 -12.15 -9.23
N GLU A 219 4.13 -12.06 -9.16
CA GLU A 219 4.98 -11.71 -10.29
C GLU A 219 5.26 -12.93 -11.16
N LEU A 220 4.85 -12.87 -12.44
CA LEU A 220 5.14 -13.92 -13.41
C LEU A 220 6.57 -13.73 -13.96
N LEU A 221 7.53 -14.48 -13.41
CA LEU A 221 8.93 -14.39 -13.80
C LEU A 221 9.21 -15.09 -15.14
N ARG A 222 8.47 -16.16 -15.45
CA ARG A 222 8.64 -16.96 -16.68
C ARG A 222 7.34 -17.65 -17.05
N LYS A 223 7.05 -17.76 -18.36
CA LYS A 223 5.83 -18.40 -18.89
C LYS A 223 5.98 -19.89 -19.15
N ASP A 224 7.16 -20.34 -19.55
CA ASP A 224 7.41 -21.76 -19.88
C ASP A 224 8.79 -22.21 -19.37
N PRO A 225 8.89 -23.16 -18.42
CA PRO A 225 7.79 -23.47 -17.52
C PRO A 225 7.36 -22.25 -16.73
N MET A 226 6.09 -22.21 -16.35
CA MET A 226 5.58 -21.08 -15.57
C MET A 226 6.26 -20.98 -14.21
N VAL A 227 6.79 -19.80 -13.90
CA VAL A 227 7.39 -19.47 -12.59
C VAL A 227 6.75 -18.21 -12.06
N LEU A 228 6.08 -18.32 -10.91
CA LEU A 228 5.43 -17.23 -10.22
C LEU A 228 6.14 -16.95 -8.89
N LEU A 229 6.37 -15.69 -8.59
CA LEU A 229 6.94 -15.22 -7.33
C LEU A 229 5.90 -14.40 -6.56
N ASP A 230 5.71 -14.73 -5.28
CA ASP A 230 4.84 -13.97 -4.39
C ASP A 230 5.46 -13.80 -3.01
N GLY A 231 5.35 -12.62 -2.44
CA GLY A 231 5.84 -12.26 -1.11
C GLY A 231 4.80 -12.40 0.00
N GLY A 232 3.70 -13.10 -0.25
CA GLY A 232 2.68 -13.39 0.76
C GLY A 232 3.27 -14.17 1.95
N HIS A 233 3.25 -13.58 3.14
CA HIS A 233 3.88 -14.10 4.34
C HIS A 233 2.92 -14.11 5.55
N ASN A 234 1.65 -13.88 5.31
CA ASN A 234 0.58 -14.00 6.28
C ASN A 234 -0.62 -14.75 5.66
N GLN A 235 -1.55 -15.17 6.50
CA GLN A 235 -2.69 -15.98 6.07
C GLN A 235 -3.48 -15.33 4.92
N ALA A 236 -3.76 -14.03 5.00
CA ALA A 236 -4.53 -13.31 3.99
C ALA A 236 -3.82 -13.30 2.62
N GLY A 237 -2.52 -13.02 2.59
CA GLY A 237 -1.72 -13.03 1.36
C GLY A 237 -1.66 -14.42 0.71
N VAL A 238 -1.41 -15.46 1.51
CA VAL A 238 -1.37 -16.85 1.02
C VAL A 238 -2.73 -17.29 0.48
N MET A 239 -3.84 -16.92 1.15
CA MET A 239 -5.18 -17.22 0.65
C MET A 239 -5.48 -16.51 -0.67
N ALA A 240 -5.12 -15.24 -0.79
CA ALA A 240 -5.31 -14.48 -2.03
C ALA A 240 -4.55 -15.13 -3.22
N LEU A 241 -3.30 -15.55 -3.01
CA LEU A 241 -2.52 -16.29 -3.99
C LEU A 241 -3.20 -17.63 -4.36
N ALA A 242 -3.65 -18.40 -3.35
CA ALA A 242 -4.31 -19.67 -3.57
C ALA A 242 -5.60 -19.54 -4.39
N ASP A 243 -6.40 -18.49 -4.12
CA ASP A 243 -7.63 -18.22 -4.86
C ASP A 243 -7.34 -17.84 -6.32
N LEU A 244 -6.31 -17.04 -6.57
CA LEU A 244 -5.88 -16.73 -7.93
C LEU A 244 -5.42 -17.98 -8.69
N LEU A 245 -4.59 -18.84 -8.07
CA LEU A 245 -4.12 -20.07 -8.69
C LEU A 245 -5.25 -21.05 -8.99
N ARG A 246 -6.27 -21.12 -8.13
CA ARG A 246 -7.49 -21.92 -8.36
C ARG A 246 -8.29 -21.37 -9.53
N SER A 247 -8.50 -20.05 -9.58
CA SER A 247 -9.26 -19.41 -10.68
C SER A 247 -8.56 -19.57 -12.03
N ALA A 248 -7.24 -19.56 -12.04
CA ALA A 248 -6.43 -19.77 -13.25
C ALA A 248 -6.39 -21.23 -13.74
N GLY A 249 -6.90 -22.18 -12.95
CA GLY A 249 -7.01 -23.60 -13.34
C GLY A 249 -5.67 -24.33 -13.53
N GLN A 250 -4.57 -23.78 -13.06
CA GLN A 250 -3.23 -24.36 -13.23
C GLN A 250 -3.04 -25.59 -12.35
N LYS A 251 -2.68 -26.73 -12.97
CA LYS A 251 -2.36 -27.99 -12.27
C LYS A 251 -1.40 -28.82 -13.12
N PRO A 252 -0.40 -29.56 -12.53
CA PRO A 252 0.01 -29.52 -11.11
C PRO A 252 0.78 -28.23 -10.75
N ILE A 253 0.79 -27.88 -9.47
CA ILE A 253 1.55 -26.75 -8.92
C ILE A 253 2.65 -27.30 -8.01
N HIS A 254 3.88 -26.85 -8.21
CA HIS A 254 5.00 -27.11 -7.33
C HIS A 254 5.32 -25.83 -6.56
N GLY A 255 5.19 -25.87 -5.23
CA GLY A 255 5.44 -24.72 -4.36
C GLY A 255 6.81 -24.83 -3.68
N ILE A 256 7.56 -23.73 -3.66
CA ILE A 256 8.74 -23.54 -2.81
C ILE A 256 8.39 -22.41 -1.85
N CYS A 257 8.35 -22.72 -0.54
CA CYS A 257 8.00 -21.76 0.50
C CYS A 257 9.20 -21.49 1.40
N GLY A 258 9.38 -20.23 1.76
CA GLY A 258 10.34 -19.81 2.77
C GLY A 258 9.68 -18.79 3.72
N MET A 259 9.77 -19.02 5.03
CA MET A 259 9.27 -18.12 6.05
C MET A 259 10.30 -17.97 7.18
N ILE A 260 10.26 -16.84 7.88
CA ILE A 260 11.07 -16.65 9.08
C ILE A 260 10.41 -17.37 10.28
N SER A 261 11.23 -17.88 11.20
CA SER A 261 10.78 -18.71 12.34
C SER A 261 9.82 -18.01 13.32
N THR A 262 9.64 -16.70 13.21
CA THR A 262 8.74 -15.92 14.07
C THR A 262 7.32 -15.79 13.51
N LYS A 263 7.04 -16.34 12.32
CA LYS A 263 5.69 -16.36 11.72
C LYS A 263 5.02 -17.70 12.00
N ASP A 264 3.69 -17.67 12.24
CA ASP A 264 2.86 -18.88 12.35
C ASP A 264 2.67 -19.47 10.93
N TYR A 265 2.80 -20.80 10.83
CA TYR A 265 2.74 -21.56 9.57
C TYR A 265 1.32 -22.02 9.25
#